data_b72704e4f2d2a2646ff6044d6fb06edb
#
_entry.id   b72704e4f2d2a2646ff6044d6fb06edb
#
_cell.length_a   1.000
_cell.length_b   1.000
_cell.length_c   1.000
_cell.angle_alpha   90.00
_cell.angle_beta   90.00
_cell.angle_gamma   90.00
#
_symmetry.space_group_name_H-M   'P 1'
#
loop_
_entity.id
_entity.type
_entity.pdbx_description
1 polymer ?
#
loop_
_entity_poly.entity_id
_entity_poly.type
_entity_poly.pdbx_seq_one_letter_code
_entity_poly.pdbx_strand_id
1 'polypeptide(L)'
;MTPLKNNWEKICETVVKNMKLQIRMNAKKKTVDIRECEETEDRSAIQRTYDFLRAFMLGFNLDDAIAMLRLDDLFLETFQIKDVKNLQGDHLARCIARISGEKGKTKHAIENATKTRIILADSTIHLMGSFANMRSARDSLCSLIMGTPPGKVYSQLKYVSRRLNEKF
;
A
#
# COMPACT_ATOMS: atom_id res chain seq x y z
N MET A 1 -17.17 2.04 2.92
CA MET A 1 -18.20 2.05 1.85
C MET A 1 -18.33 3.39 1.12
N THR A 2 -18.28 4.54 1.82
CA THR A 2 -18.40 5.86 1.20
C THR A 2 -17.32 6.15 0.14
N PRO A 3 -16.02 5.92 0.39
CA PRO A 3 -14.99 6.14 -0.64
C PRO A 3 -15.20 5.29 -1.90
N LEU A 4 -15.65 4.04 -1.71
CA LEU A 4 -15.93 3.12 -2.81
C LEU A 4 -17.10 3.64 -3.69
N LYS A 5 -18.17 4.14 -3.07
CA LYS A 5 -19.31 4.71 -3.80
C LYS A 5 -18.91 5.94 -4.62
N ASN A 6 -18.12 6.83 -4.04
CA ASN A 6 -17.71 8.07 -4.69
C ASN A 6 -16.82 7.84 -5.92
N ASN A 7 -16.06 6.76 -5.93
CA ASN A 7 -15.15 6.41 -7.02
C ASN A 7 -15.64 5.23 -7.86
N TRP A 8 -16.88 4.76 -7.62
CA TRP A 8 -17.38 3.52 -8.21
C TRP A 8 -17.35 3.52 -9.73
N GLU A 9 -17.74 4.62 -10.34
CA GLU A 9 -17.76 4.77 -11.79
C GLU A 9 -16.36 4.60 -12.40
N LYS A 10 -15.34 5.26 -11.83
CA LYS A 10 -13.94 5.12 -12.26
C LYS A 10 -13.40 3.72 -12.03
N ILE A 11 -13.77 3.09 -10.91
CA ILE A 11 -13.38 1.71 -10.60
C ILE A 11 -13.96 0.75 -11.63
N CYS A 12 -15.27 0.85 -11.92
CA CYS A 12 -15.93 0.02 -12.92
C CYS A 12 -15.30 0.20 -14.30
N GLU A 13 -15.11 1.45 -14.72
CA GLU A 13 -14.49 1.76 -16.01
C GLU A 13 -13.09 1.15 -16.12
N THR A 14 -12.28 1.29 -15.08
CA THR A 14 -10.91 0.76 -15.05
C THR A 14 -10.88 -0.77 -15.11
N VAL A 15 -11.73 -1.44 -14.33
CA VAL A 15 -11.79 -2.92 -14.28
C VAL A 15 -12.32 -3.48 -15.60
N VAL A 16 -13.39 -2.91 -16.15
CA VAL A 16 -13.98 -3.37 -17.40
C VAL A 16 -13.03 -3.16 -18.59
N LYS A 17 -12.42 -1.97 -18.70
CA LYS A 17 -11.51 -1.66 -19.82
C LYS A 17 -10.19 -2.42 -19.77
N ASN A 18 -9.56 -2.53 -18.58
CA ASN A 18 -8.22 -3.11 -18.48
C ASN A 18 -8.23 -4.62 -18.27
N MET A 19 -9.22 -5.14 -17.54
CA MET A 19 -9.25 -6.56 -17.14
C MET A 19 -10.34 -7.36 -17.84
N LYS A 20 -11.25 -6.69 -18.57
CA LYS A 20 -12.41 -7.34 -19.24
C LYS A 20 -13.21 -8.22 -18.28
N LEU A 21 -13.44 -7.72 -17.05
CA LEU A 21 -14.22 -8.39 -16.02
C LEU A 21 -15.54 -7.69 -15.78
N GLN A 22 -16.53 -8.46 -15.35
CA GLN A 22 -17.78 -7.91 -14.84
C GLN A 22 -17.65 -7.63 -13.35
N ILE A 23 -18.04 -6.42 -12.93
CA ILE A 23 -17.98 -5.98 -11.54
C ILE A 23 -19.34 -5.44 -11.10
N ARG A 24 -19.78 -5.80 -9.91
CA ARG A 24 -21.04 -5.35 -9.33
C ARG A 24 -20.91 -5.06 -7.85
N MET A 25 -21.48 -3.93 -7.40
CA MET A 25 -21.61 -3.63 -5.99
C MET A 25 -22.93 -4.17 -5.43
N ASN A 26 -22.85 -4.99 -4.41
CA ASN A 26 -24.00 -5.43 -3.61
C ASN A 26 -24.13 -4.59 -2.34
N ALA A 27 -24.98 -3.56 -2.42
CA ALA A 27 -25.18 -2.63 -1.31
C ALA A 27 -25.78 -3.28 -0.05
N LYS A 28 -26.64 -4.31 -0.25
CA LYS A 28 -27.29 -5.03 0.86
C LYS A 28 -26.28 -5.88 1.64
N LYS A 29 -25.45 -6.64 0.94
CA LYS A 29 -24.41 -7.50 1.54
C LYS A 29 -23.11 -6.75 1.84
N LYS A 30 -22.97 -5.50 1.38
CA LYS A 30 -21.74 -4.69 1.47
C LYS A 30 -20.53 -5.39 0.83
N THR A 31 -20.74 -6.11 -0.26
CA THR A 31 -19.72 -6.84 -1.02
C THR A 31 -19.58 -6.28 -2.43
N VAL A 32 -18.44 -6.53 -3.02
CA VAL A 32 -18.19 -6.34 -4.44
C VAL A 32 -18.04 -7.71 -5.07
N ASP A 33 -18.87 -8.00 -6.05
CA ASP A 33 -18.87 -9.26 -6.79
C ASP A 33 -18.08 -9.04 -8.08
N ILE A 34 -17.12 -9.92 -8.38
CA ILE A 34 -16.29 -9.90 -9.58
C ILE A 34 -16.56 -11.23 -10.34
N ARG A 35 -16.72 -11.15 -11.64
CA ARG A 35 -16.98 -12.32 -12.49
C ARG A 35 -16.19 -12.22 -13.79
N GLU A 36 -15.67 -13.35 -14.25
CA GLU A 36 -15.13 -13.49 -15.59
C GLU A 36 -16.24 -13.41 -16.64
N CYS A 37 -15.91 -12.92 -17.82
CA CYS A 37 -16.74 -12.96 -19.01
C CYS A 37 -15.97 -13.65 -20.15
N GLU A 38 -16.65 -13.90 -21.26
CA GLU A 38 -16.08 -14.58 -22.43
C GLU A 38 -14.88 -13.82 -23.03
N GLU A 39 -14.80 -12.52 -22.78
CA GLU A 39 -13.72 -11.66 -23.25
C GLU A 39 -12.48 -11.66 -22.33
N THR A 40 -12.55 -12.33 -21.17
CA THR A 40 -11.46 -12.37 -20.19
C THR A 40 -10.39 -13.33 -20.66
N GLU A 41 -9.25 -12.80 -21.11
CA GLU A 41 -8.11 -13.60 -21.60
C GLU A 41 -7.14 -14.02 -20.48
N ASP A 42 -7.02 -13.18 -19.45
CA ASP A 42 -6.05 -13.36 -18.37
C ASP A 42 -6.68 -14.07 -17.17
N ARG A 43 -6.18 -15.27 -16.86
CA ARG A 43 -6.61 -16.06 -15.69
C ARG A 43 -6.28 -15.37 -14.35
N SER A 44 -5.32 -14.46 -14.34
CA SER A 44 -4.93 -13.71 -13.14
C SER A 44 -5.77 -12.43 -12.93
N ALA A 45 -6.63 -12.07 -13.89
CA ALA A 45 -7.40 -10.82 -13.87
C ALA A 45 -8.27 -10.69 -12.60
N ILE A 46 -8.90 -11.78 -12.15
CA ILE A 46 -9.70 -11.77 -10.92
C ILE A 46 -8.82 -11.44 -9.70
N GLN A 47 -7.65 -12.10 -9.58
CA GLN A 47 -6.75 -11.89 -8.44
C GLN A 47 -6.20 -10.45 -8.43
N ARG A 48 -5.77 -9.94 -9.57
CA ARG A 48 -5.31 -8.55 -9.70
C ARG A 48 -6.41 -7.54 -9.34
N THR A 49 -7.63 -7.79 -9.80
CA THR A 49 -8.77 -6.92 -9.46
C THR A 49 -9.12 -7.00 -7.99
N TYR A 50 -9.01 -8.17 -7.37
CA TYR A 50 -9.17 -8.33 -5.93
C TYR A 50 -8.12 -7.52 -5.17
N ASP A 51 -6.84 -7.64 -5.54
CA ASP A 51 -5.74 -6.92 -4.89
C ASP A 51 -5.87 -5.40 -5.08
N PHE A 52 -6.28 -4.94 -6.25
CA PHE A 52 -6.61 -3.55 -6.53
C PHE A 52 -7.71 -3.00 -5.61
N LEU A 53 -8.84 -3.70 -5.53
CA LEU A 53 -9.96 -3.30 -4.68
C LEU A 53 -9.57 -3.32 -3.20
N ARG A 54 -8.80 -4.31 -2.78
CA ARG A 54 -8.27 -4.43 -1.43
C ARG A 54 -7.36 -3.25 -1.10
N ALA A 55 -6.42 -2.90 -1.97
CA ALA A 55 -5.54 -1.74 -1.79
C ALA A 55 -6.35 -0.44 -1.64
N PHE A 56 -7.33 -0.22 -2.51
CA PHE A 56 -8.20 0.94 -2.44
C PHE A 56 -9.00 0.98 -1.12
N MET A 57 -9.52 -0.13 -0.66
CA MET A 57 -10.26 -0.23 0.62
C MET A 57 -9.39 0.01 1.84
N LEU A 58 -8.09 -0.28 1.77
CA LEU A 58 -7.10 0.01 2.82
C LEU A 58 -6.73 1.49 2.88
N GLY A 59 -7.12 2.29 1.90
CA GLY A 59 -6.94 3.74 1.88
C GLY A 59 -5.86 4.24 0.93
N PHE A 60 -5.29 3.39 0.06
CA PHE A 60 -4.41 3.86 -1.00
C PHE A 60 -5.18 4.72 -2.02
N ASN A 61 -4.48 5.67 -2.63
CA ASN A 61 -5.06 6.49 -3.69
C ASN A 61 -5.50 5.62 -4.87
N LEU A 62 -6.56 6.05 -5.55
CA LEU A 62 -7.08 5.30 -6.70
C LEU A 62 -6.02 5.09 -7.78
N ASP A 63 -5.22 6.12 -8.09
CA ASP A 63 -4.18 6.04 -9.12
C ASP A 63 -3.07 5.04 -8.74
N ASP A 64 -2.65 5.02 -7.47
CA ASP A 64 -1.69 4.04 -6.95
C ASP A 64 -2.27 2.62 -6.98
N ALA A 65 -3.54 2.45 -6.62
CA ALA A 65 -4.22 1.17 -6.68
C ALA A 65 -4.38 0.67 -8.12
N ILE A 66 -4.70 1.55 -9.09
CA ILE A 66 -4.80 1.21 -10.52
C ILE A 66 -3.46 0.67 -11.05
N ALA A 67 -2.33 1.15 -10.53
CA ALA A 67 -1.02 0.63 -10.91
C ALA A 67 -0.90 -0.90 -10.67
N MET A 68 -1.60 -1.45 -9.68
CA MET A 68 -1.64 -2.91 -9.44
C MET A 68 -2.32 -3.70 -10.56
N LEU A 69 -3.20 -3.07 -11.34
CA LEU A 69 -3.81 -3.70 -12.50
C LEU A 69 -2.87 -3.73 -13.72
N ARG A 70 -1.93 -2.78 -13.79
CA ARG A 70 -1.02 -2.60 -14.93
C ARG A 70 0.33 -3.28 -14.75
N LEU A 71 0.80 -3.38 -13.51
CA LEU A 71 2.13 -3.86 -13.16
C LEU A 71 2.03 -5.19 -12.43
N ASP A 72 2.77 -6.18 -12.90
CA ASP A 72 2.75 -7.53 -12.33
C ASP A 72 3.63 -7.68 -11.08
N ASP A 73 4.54 -6.74 -10.87
CA ASP A 73 5.54 -6.75 -9.79
C ASP A 73 5.17 -5.87 -8.59
N LEU A 74 3.91 -5.43 -8.51
CA LEU A 74 3.39 -4.72 -7.34
C LEU A 74 2.67 -5.67 -6.39
N PHE A 75 3.06 -5.61 -5.14
CA PHE A 75 2.52 -6.41 -4.05
C PHE A 75 2.01 -5.53 -2.91
N LEU A 76 1.13 -6.11 -2.11
CA LEU A 76 0.56 -5.49 -0.93
C LEU A 76 0.98 -6.29 0.31
N GLU A 77 1.65 -5.66 1.25
CA GLU A 77 2.03 -6.24 2.53
C GLU A 77 1.37 -5.49 3.68
N THR A 78 0.96 -6.22 4.69
CA THR A 78 0.36 -5.66 5.90
C THR A 78 1.00 -6.28 7.12
N PHE A 79 1.44 -5.45 8.07
CA PHE A 79 1.94 -5.92 9.36
C PHE A 79 1.55 -4.95 10.48
N GLN A 80 1.61 -5.41 11.71
CA GLN A 80 1.29 -4.60 12.88
C GLN A 80 2.55 -4.16 13.61
N ILE A 81 2.52 -2.98 14.23
CA ILE A 81 3.63 -2.47 15.04
C ILE A 81 3.98 -3.45 16.15
N LYS A 82 2.97 -4.10 16.75
CA LYS A 82 3.17 -5.10 17.82
C LYS A 82 3.92 -6.35 17.36
N ASP A 83 3.90 -6.68 16.06
CA ASP A 83 4.63 -7.82 15.51
C ASP A 83 6.16 -7.58 15.51
N VAL A 84 6.57 -6.32 15.46
CA VAL A 84 7.97 -5.91 15.54
C VAL A 84 8.40 -5.67 16.99
N LYS A 85 7.59 -4.93 17.75
CA LYS A 85 7.82 -4.63 19.15
C LYS A 85 6.49 -4.46 19.88
N ASN A 86 6.32 -5.15 20.99
CA ASN A 86 5.11 -5.03 21.80
C ASN A 86 5.07 -3.68 22.52
N LEU A 87 4.37 -2.71 21.94
CA LEU A 87 4.20 -1.36 22.46
C LEU A 87 2.72 -1.12 22.76
N GLN A 88 2.46 -0.45 23.89
CA GLN A 88 1.10 -0.11 24.35
C GLN A 88 1.04 1.34 24.83
N GLY A 89 -0.18 1.89 24.85
CA GLY A 89 -0.46 3.22 25.39
C GLY A 89 0.41 4.32 24.76
N ASP A 90 1.02 5.15 25.60
CA ASP A 90 1.84 6.29 25.16
C ASP A 90 3.07 5.89 24.34
N HIS A 91 3.63 4.69 24.59
CA HIS A 91 4.76 4.20 23.83
C HIS A 91 4.36 3.89 22.39
N LEU A 92 3.19 3.33 22.17
CA LEU A 92 2.62 3.10 20.85
C LEU A 92 2.33 4.44 20.15
N ALA A 93 1.69 5.38 20.83
CA ALA A 93 1.40 6.71 20.29
C ALA A 93 2.67 7.45 19.84
N ARG A 94 3.74 7.42 20.65
CA ARG A 94 5.04 8.00 20.29
C ARG A 94 5.71 7.28 19.11
N CYS A 95 5.54 5.98 19.00
CA CYS A 95 6.02 5.19 17.87
C CYS A 95 5.31 5.61 16.57
N ILE A 96 3.98 5.69 16.59
CA ILE A 96 3.17 6.16 15.46
C ILE A 96 3.57 7.57 15.04
N ALA A 97 3.76 8.46 16.01
CA ALA A 97 4.22 9.83 15.75
C ALA A 97 5.62 9.88 15.09
N ARG A 98 6.54 9.00 15.49
CA ARG A 98 7.87 8.89 14.85
C ARG A 98 7.81 8.36 13.42
N ILE A 99 6.96 7.38 13.16
CA ILE A 99 6.78 6.81 11.82
C ILE A 99 6.17 7.85 10.88
N SER A 100 5.15 8.54 11.33
CA SER A 100 4.52 9.61 10.55
C SER A 100 5.47 10.80 10.36
N GLY A 101 6.08 11.25 11.45
CA GLY A 101 6.85 12.49 11.51
C GLY A 101 5.96 13.73 11.48
N GLU A 102 6.58 14.91 11.61
CA GLU A 102 5.86 16.18 11.52
C GLU A 102 5.24 16.34 10.14
N LYS A 103 3.90 16.50 10.08
CA LYS A 103 3.13 16.61 8.82
C LYS A 103 3.37 15.47 7.83
N GLY A 104 3.70 14.28 8.34
CA GLY A 104 3.95 13.10 7.51
C GLY A 104 5.33 13.05 6.84
N LYS A 105 6.25 13.94 7.18
CA LYS A 105 7.57 14.05 6.54
C LYS A 105 8.36 12.74 6.56
N THR A 106 8.38 12.03 7.69
CA THR A 106 9.15 10.78 7.81
C THR A 106 8.57 9.69 6.92
N LYS A 107 7.26 9.52 6.94
CA LYS A 107 6.53 8.59 6.06
C LYS A 107 6.84 8.89 4.58
N HIS A 108 6.65 10.14 4.14
CA HIS A 108 6.92 10.55 2.76
C HIS A 108 8.38 10.40 2.35
N ALA A 109 9.32 10.64 3.27
CA ALA A 109 10.74 10.41 2.99
C ALA A 109 11.04 8.93 2.72
N ILE A 110 10.42 8.01 3.46
CA ILE A 110 10.55 6.57 3.24
C ILE A 110 9.90 6.19 1.90
N GLU A 111 8.67 6.64 1.64
CA GLU A 111 7.95 6.38 0.38
C GLU A 111 8.79 6.80 -0.84
N ASN A 112 9.32 8.00 -0.83
CA ASN A 112 10.11 8.54 -1.93
C ASN A 112 11.44 7.81 -2.11
N ALA A 113 12.14 7.51 -1.02
CA ALA A 113 13.45 6.86 -1.07
C ALA A 113 13.37 5.40 -1.51
N THR A 114 12.29 4.70 -1.16
CA THR A 114 12.08 3.28 -1.46
C THR A 114 11.14 3.05 -2.64
N LYS A 115 10.58 4.11 -3.23
CA LYS A 115 9.57 4.03 -4.30
C LYS A 115 8.39 3.11 -3.93
N THR A 116 7.91 3.22 -2.70
CA THR A 116 6.76 2.49 -2.17
C THR A 116 5.66 3.45 -1.74
N ARG A 117 4.47 2.92 -1.48
CA ARG A 117 3.39 3.64 -0.81
C ARG A 117 3.13 3.05 0.56
N ILE A 118 2.87 3.90 1.53
CA ILE A 118 2.70 3.51 2.94
C ILE A 118 1.39 4.08 3.45
N ILE A 119 0.55 3.23 4.02
CA ILE A 119 -0.63 3.64 4.79
C ILE A 119 -0.45 3.22 6.23
N LEU A 120 -0.63 4.16 7.12
CA LEU A 120 -0.62 3.94 8.56
C LEU A 120 -2.05 4.05 9.08
N ALA A 121 -2.62 2.92 9.45
CA ALA A 121 -3.96 2.81 10.01
C ALA A 121 -3.85 2.34 11.47
N ASP A 122 -3.97 3.28 12.41
CA ASP A 122 -3.75 3.05 13.84
C ASP A 122 -2.41 2.35 14.12
N SER A 123 -2.44 1.08 14.50
CA SER A 123 -1.25 0.27 14.77
C SER A 123 -0.84 -0.65 13.62
N THR A 124 -1.55 -0.57 12.49
CA THR A 124 -1.33 -1.41 11.32
C THR A 124 -0.69 -0.61 10.20
N ILE A 125 0.30 -1.19 9.57
CA ILE A 125 1.04 -0.58 8.46
C ILE A 125 0.78 -1.40 7.20
N HIS A 126 0.35 -0.72 6.14
CA HIS A 126 0.16 -1.30 4.82
C HIS A 126 1.23 -0.74 3.88
N LEU A 127 1.92 -1.61 3.19
CA LEU A 127 2.94 -1.28 2.19
C LEU A 127 2.48 -1.74 0.82
N MET A 128 2.74 -0.93 -0.19
CA MET A 128 2.52 -1.28 -1.59
C MET A 128 3.75 -0.90 -2.42
N GLY A 129 4.25 -1.84 -3.20
CA GLY A 129 5.43 -1.67 -4.04
C GLY A 129 5.99 -2.97 -4.56
N SER A 130 7.14 -2.92 -5.22
CA SER A 130 7.87 -4.12 -5.60
C SER A 130 8.45 -4.81 -4.36
N PHE A 131 8.67 -6.11 -4.44
CA PHE A 131 9.13 -6.91 -3.29
C PHE A 131 10.43 -6.37 -2.67
N ALA A 132 11.43 -6.04 -3.50
CA ALA A 132 12.71 -5.51 -3.03
C ALA A 132 12.57 -4.13 -2.37
N ASN A 133 11.72 -3.28 -2.92
CA ASN A 133 11.47 -1.93 -2.41
C ASN A 133 10.69 -1.98 -1.09
N MET A 134 9.67 -2.84 -0.98
CA MET A 134 8.92 -3.04 0.25
C MET A 134 9.80 -3.56 1.38
N ARG A 135 10.74 -4.46 1.09
CA ARG A 135 11.70 -4.94 2.08
C ARG A 135 12.52 -3.78 2.66
N SER A 136 13.05 -2.90 1.81
CA SER A 136 13.78 -1.71 2.26
C SER A 136 12.93 -0.74 3.07
N ALA A 137 11.68 -0.53 2.66
CA ALA A 137 10.72 0.28 3.41
C ALA A 137 10.40 -0.33 4.78
N ARG A 138 10.15 -1.64 4.82
CA ARG A 138 9.89 -2.37 6.05
C ARG A 138 11.07 -2.31 7.02
N ASP A 139 12.30 -2.52 6.55
CA ASP A 139 13.51 -2.42 7.39
C ASP A 139 13.65 -1.03 8.02
N SER A 140 13.34 0.03 7.26
CA SER A 140 13.36 1.41 7.76
C SER A 140 12.27 1.65 8.81
N LEU A 141 11.07 1.15 8.58
CA LEU A 141 9.94 1.25 9.53
C LEU A 141 10.22 0.44 10.80
N CYS A 142 10.74 -0.78 10.68
CA CYS A 142 11.14 -1.61 11.82
C CYS A 142 12.21 -0.91 12.67
N SER A 143 13.19 -0.26 12.05
CA SER A 143 14.21 0.53 12.75
C SER A 143 13.60 1.67 13.58
N LEU A 144 12.61 2.39 13.02
CA LEU A 144 11.86 3.42 13.73
C LEU A 144 11.04 2.86 14.90
N ILE A 145 10.39 1.72 14.71
CA ILE A 145 9.61 1.02 15.74
C ILE A 145 10.53 0.59 16.88
N MET A 146 11.72 0.08 16.57
CA MET A 146 12.73 -0.32 17.56
C MET A 146 13.32 0.86 18.33
N GLY A 147 13.15 2.08 17.88
CA GLY A 147 13.57 3.29 18.55
C GLY A 147 14.76 4.00 17.94
N THR A 148 15.21 3.61 16.77
CA THR A 148 16.31 4.29 16.06
C THR A 148 15.92 5.76 15.76
N PRO A 149 16.83 6.72 16.01
CA PRO A 149 16.56 8.12 15.68
C PRO A 149 16.27 8.33 14.19
N PRO A 150 15.29 9.18 13.81
CA PRO A 150 14.95 9.45 12.42
C PRO A 150 16.15 9.87 11.56
N GLY A 151 17.11 10.61 12.11
CA GLY A 151 18.31 11.03 11.39
C GLY A 151 19.17 9.87 10.86
N LYS A 152 19.31 8.78 11.64
CA LYS A 152 19.99 7.55 11.19
C LYS A 152 19.22 6.88 10.05
N VAL A 153 17.90 6.82 10.15
CA VAL A 153 17.05 6.23 9.11
C VAL A 153 17.15 7.04 7.83
N TYR A 154 17.15 8.37 7.90
CA TYR A 154 17.35 9.23 6.73
C TYR A 154 18.70 8.99 6.03
N SER A 155 19.77 8.78 6.80
CA SER A 155 21.08 8.45 6.22
C SER A 155 21.07 7.13 5.48
N GLN A 156 20.43 6.11 6.02
CA GLN A 156 20.23 4.81 5.34
C GLN A 156 19.37 4.95 4.08
N LEU A 157 18.30 5.72 4.15
CA LEU A 157 17.40 5.95 3.01
C LEU A 157 18.11 6.68 1.86
N LYS A 158 19.01 7.62 2.13
CA LYS A 158 19.83 8.23 1.07
C LYS A 158 20.67 7.19 0.32
N TYR A 159 21.26 6.25 1.04
CA TYR A 159 22.02 5.15 0.42
C TYR A 159 21.13 4.24 -0.41
N VAL A 160 19.96 3.85 0.12
CA VAL A 160 18.97 3.01 -0.61
C VAL A 160 18.50 3.72 -1.88
N SER A 161 18.12 4.99 -1.78
CA SER A 161 17.66 5.79 -2.92
C SER A 161 18.73 5.90 -4.01
N ARG A 162 19.99 6.15 -3.64
CA ARG A 162 21.11 6.18 -4.57
C ARG A 162 21.26 4.85 -5.29
N ARG A 163 21.27 3.74 -4.57
CA ARG A 163 21.40 2.40 -5.13
C ARG A 163 20.25 2.01 -6.06
N LEU A 164 19.02 2.45 -5.75
CA LEU A 164 17.87 2.23 -6.63
C LEU A 164 17.96 3.06 -7.93
N ASN A 165 18.55 4.26 -7.87
CA ASN A 165 18.73 5.10 -9.04
C ASN A 165 19.91 4.67 -9.92
N GLU A 166 20.90 3.97 -9.37
CA GLU A 166 22.05 3.44 -10.11
C GLU A 166 21.72 2.16 -10.93
N LYS A 167 20.57 1.54 -10.69
CA LYS A 167 20.12 0.32 -11.40
C LYS A 167 19.36 0.58 -12.70
N PHE A 168 19.25 1.84 -13.14
CA PHE A 168 18.57 2.22 -14.38
C PHE A 168 19.53 2.94 -15.33
#